data_1ace31eba2be50ce170e050ba6c3f71b
#
_entry.id   1ace31eba2be50ce170e050ba6c3f71b
#
_cell.length_a   1.000
_cell.length_b   1.000
_cell.length_c   1.000
_cell.angle_alpha   90.00
_cell.angle_beta   90.00
_cell.angle_gamma   90.00
#
_symmetry.space_group_name_H-M   'P 1'
#
loop_
_entity.id
_entity.type
_entity.pdbx_description
1 polymer ?
#
loop_
_entity_poly.entity_id
_entity_poly.type
_entity_poly.pdbx_seq_one_letter_code
_entity_poly.pdbx_strand_id
1 'polypeptide(L)'
;MHFKKRIHPSNQITKSLNMTLKKENRFIIVGGGIGGLATALGLAQHGIKSIVLEKSSKLGEIGAGIQLGPNAFHGFDYLGVGDQARQLSVYIDDLILMDAIKGDEITRISLGERFRERFKNPYAVVHRGDLHGVFLKACVENSFIELQTNANVIGYKQTDKIVSANLDDGTQVSGLALIGAEGLWSKIRNQLVGDGPPKVSGHTTYRSVIPYAEMPEELRWNAATLWAGPKCHIVHYPLHGGNSFNLVVTYHNDAPEPVAGKLVSKDVVRKGFEHVDQTARQIIERGKDWKLWVLCDRDPITNWVDRRVSLLGDAAHPMLQYLAQGACMAIEDAVCLSEQFKNGLDNIENSLINYQNIRNLRTARVQLHSREIGKHVYHPDGAHALLRNKIMKSKSQDEWYDNIEWLYGSTGLDS
;
A
#
# COMPACT_ATOMS: atom_id res chain seq x y z
N MET A 1 -22.51 38.60 -56.02
CA MET A 1 -23.12 38.75 -54.66
C MET A 1 -22.65 37.59 -53.80
N HIS A 2 -21.66 37.81 -52.91
CA HIS A 2 -21.19 36.82 -51.98
C HIS A 2 -21.79 37.12 -50.62
N PHE A 3 -22.66 36.26 -50.12
CA PHE A 3 -23.18 36.31 -48.74
C PHE A 3 -22.17 35.65 -47.82
N LYS A 4 -21.40 36.45 -47.07
CA LYS A 4 -20.64 35.97 -45.88
C LYS A 4 -21.61 35.71 -44.75
N LYS A 5 -21.81 34.43 -44.35
CA LYS A 5 -22.48 34.05 -43.13
C LYS A 5 -21.65 34.58 -41.93
N ARG A 6 -22.20 35.54 -41.20
CA ARG A 6 -21.67 35.96 -39.89
C ARG A 6 -21.98 34.84 -38.88
N ILE A 7 -20.90 34.22 -38.35
CA ILE A 7 -21.01 33.29 -37.22
C ILE A 7 -21.19 34.12 -35.97
N HIS A 8 -22.29 33.92 -35.26
CA HIS A 8 -22.66 34.63 -34.05
C HIS A 8 -21.67 34.26 -32.92
N PRO A 9 -21.11 35.19 -32.10
CA PRO A 9 -20.17 34.92 -31.01
C PRO A 9 -20.73 34.03 -29.89
N SER A 10 -22.08 33.98 -29.73
CA SER A 10 -22.76 33.19 -28.70
C SER A 10 -22.50 31.67 -28.79
N ASN A 11 -22.29 31.11 -30.00
CA ASN A 11 -22.05 29.68 -30.19
C ASN A 11 -20.64 29.22 -29.79
N GLN A 12 -19.66 30.09 -29.78
CA GLN A 12 -18.30 29.74 -29.34
C GLN A 12 -18.17 29.79 -27.82
N ILE A 13 -18.81 30.75 -27.18
CA ILE A 13 -18.83 30.88 -25.71
C ILE A 13 -19.62 29.70 -25.10
N THR A 14 -20.77 29.33 -25.66
CA THR A 14 -21.56 28.19 -25.18
C THR A 14 -20.84 26.84 -25.40
N LYS A 15 -20.11 26.64 -26.51
CA LYS A 15 -19.28 25.46 -26.72
C LYS A 15 -18.08 25.41 -25.76
N SER A 16 -17.43 26.54 -25.50
CA SER A 16 -16.31 26.64 -24.55
C SER A 16 -16.80 26.38 -23.12
N LEU A 17 -17.92 26.98 -22.69
CA LEU A 17 -18.52 26.72 -21.38
C LEU A 17 -18.95 25.27 -21.22
N ASN A 18 -19.58 24.65 -22.23
CA ASN A 18 -20.00 23.25 -22.20
C ASN A 18 -18.79 22.28 -22.23
N MET A 19 -17.67 22.64 -22.86
CA MET A 19 -16.43 21.85 -22.78
C MET A 19 -15.75 21.97 -21.42
N THR A 20 -15.77 23.15 -20.79
CA THR A 20 -15.25 23.38 -19.46
C THR A 20 -16.08 22.63 -18.41
N LEU A 21 -17.41 22.73 -18.48
CA LEU A 21 -18.35 22.01 -17.59
C LEU A 21 -18.24 20.47 -17.75
N LYS A 22 -17.94 19.96 -18.96
CA LYS A 22 -17.70 18.52 -19.17
C LYS A 22 -16.38 18.04 -18.55
N LYS A 23 -15.36 18.90 -18.45
CA LYS A 23 -14.06 18.56 -17.81
C LYS A 23 -14.12 18.61 -16.29
N GLU A 24 -15.01 19.38 -15.70
CA GLU A 24 -15.16 19.50 -14.25
C GLU A 24 -15.98 18.37 -13.62
N ASN A 25 -16.77 17.63 -14.42
CA ASN A 25 -17.61 16.52 -13.94
C ASN A 25 -16.80 15.22 -13.79
N ARG A 26 -15.74 15.26 -12.97
CA ARG A 26 -14.85 14.13 -12.69
C ARG A 26 -14.24 14.26 -11.29
N PHE A 27 -13.71 13.16 -10.76
CA PHE A 27 -12.90 13.15 -9.55
C PHE A 27 -11.41 13.34 -9.91
N ILE A 28 -10.68 14.03 -9.05
CA ILE A 28 -9.22 14.17 -9.13
C ILE A 28 -8.60 13.20 -8.15
N ILE A 29 -7.72 12.33 -8.63
CA ILE A 29 -6.95 11.41 -7.79
C ILE A 29 -5.49 11.83 -7.90
N VAL A 30 -4.87 12.18 -6.78
CA VAL A 30 -3.48 12.60 -6.73
C VAL A 30 -2.62 11.43 -6.29
N GLY A 31 -1.77 10.94 -7.19
CA GLY A 31 -0.89 9.77 -6.99
C GLY A 31 -1.35 8.54 -7.79
N GLY A 32 -0.46 8.06 -8.66
CA GLY A 32 -0.65 6.88 -9.53
C GLY A 32 -0.15 5.56 -8.94
N GLY A 33 -0.03 5.43 -7.61
CA GLY A 33 0.26 4.18 -6.93
C GLY A 33 -0.95 3.23 -6.87
N ILE A 34 -0.78 2.06 -6.25
CA ILE A 34 -1.83 1.03 -6.14
C ILE A 34 -3.14 1.61 -5.61
N GLY A 35 -3.12 2.41 -4.53
CA GLY A 35 -4.32 2.99 -3.95
C GLY A 35 -5.04 3.97 -4.88
N GLY A 36 -4.29 4.83 -5.59
CA GLY A 36 -4.88 5.78 -6.54
C GLY A 36 -5.51 5.09 -7.76
N LEU A 37 -4.81 4.12 -8.36
CA LEU A 37 -5.33 3.34 -9.48
C LEU A 37 -6.54 2.47 -9.07
N ALA A 38 -6.49 1.85 -7.88
CA ALA A 38 -7.61 1.11 -7.32
C ALA A 38 -8.84 2.01 -7.12
N THR A 39 -8.64 3.24 -6.62
CA THR A 39 -9.70 4.23 -6.45
C THR A 39 -10.33 4.62 -7.79
N ALA A 40 -9.52 4.84 -8.81
CA ALA A 40 -10.01 5.16 -10.16
C ALA A 40 -10.90 4.03 -10.72
N LEU A 41 -10.47 2.77 -10.55
CA LEU A 41 -11.24 1.60 -10.97
C LEU A 41 -12.56 1.46 -10.20
N GLY A 42 -12.52 1.63 -8.87
CA GLY A 42 -13.72 1.56 -8.04
C GLY A 42 -14.75 2.63 -8.42
N LEU A 43 -14.32 3.87 -8.62
CA LEU A 43 -15.20 4.96 -9.07
C LEU A 43 -15.77 4.69 -10.47
N ALA A 44 -14.97 4.13 -11.38
CA ALA A 44 -15.41 3.78 -12.72
C ALA A 44 -16.53 2.74 -12.75
N GLN A 45 -16.58 1.81 -11.78
CA GLN A 45 -17.67 0.84 -11.63
C GLN A 45 -19.04 1.50 -11.38
N HIS A 46 -19.04 2.68 -10.78
CA HIS A 46 -20.25 3.49 -10.56
C HIS A 46 -20.46 4.56 -11.64
N GLY A 47 -19.74 4.46 -12.77
CA GLY A 47 -19.86 5.41 -13.89
C GLY A 47 -19.27 6.79 -13.60
N ILE A 48 -18.41 6.92 -12.57
CA ILE A 48 -17.78 8.17 -12.18
C ILE A 48 -16.47 8.33 -12.92
N LYS A 49 -16.33 9.43 -13.66
CA LYS A 49 -15.08 9.76 -14.34
C LYS A 49 -14.03 10.25 -13.34
N SER A 50 -12.79 9.87 -13.60
CA SER A 50 -11.66 10.35 -12.81
C SER A 50 -10.44 10.71 -13.67
N ILE A 51 -9.60 11.58 -13.13
CA ILE A 51 -8.26 11.84 -13.63
C ILE A 51 -7.26 11.52 -12.52
N VAL A 52 -6.28 10.68 -12.85
CA VAL A 52 -5.15 10.35 -11.97
C VAL A 52 -3.97 11.24 -12.34
N LEU A 53 -3.50 12.03 -11.39
CA LEU A 53 -2.37 12.94 -11.54
C LEU A 53 -1.14 12.31 -10.87
N GLU A 54 -0.12 11.98 -11.65
CA GLU A 54 1.13 11.38 -11.15
C GLU A 54 2.32 12.30 -11.44
N LYS A 55 3.13 12.58 -10.41
CA LYS A 55 4.31 13.46 -10.53
C LYS A 55 5.43 12.88 -11.39
N SER A 56 5.56 11.57 -11.41
CA SER A 56 6.60 10.88 -12.19
C SER A 56 6.29 10.93 -13.68
N SER A 57 7.33 10.86 -14.50
CA SER A 57 7.19 10.82 -15.97
C SER A 57 6.63 9.50 -16.48
N LYS A 58 6.65 8.46 -15.65
CA LYS A 58 6.10 7.12 -15.95
C LYS A 58 5.35 6.59 -14.75
N LEU A 59 4.20 5.98 -15.01
CA LEU A 59 3.48 5.18 -14.03
C LEU A 59 4.21 3.85 -13.85
N GLY A 60 4.63 3.55 -12.63
CA GLY A 60 5.34 2.33 -12.30
C GLY A 60 5.82 2.36 -10.86
N GLU A 61 6.13 1.19 -10.34
CA GLU A 61 6.63 1.01 -8.98
C GLU A 61 8.02 0.38 -9.02
N ILE A 62 8.93 0.87 -8.17
CA ILE A 62 10.24 0.23 -7.99
C ILE A 62 10.03 -1.01 -7.13
N GLY A 63 10.20 -2.19 -7.74
CA GLY A 63 9.75 -3.45 -7.20
C GLY A 63 10.60 -4.03 -6.08
N ALA A 64 9.93 -4.33 -4.99
CA ALA A 64 10.24 -5.38 -4.03
C ALA A 64 8.97 -6.24 -3.88
N GLY A 65 9.08 -7.41 -3.24
CA GLY A 65 7.91 -8.19 -2.91
C GLY A 65 7.01 -7.48 -1.91
N ILE A 66 5.73 -7.74 -2.00
CA ILE A 66 4.73 -7.43 -0.98
C ILE A 66 3.92 -8.67 -0.65
N GLN A 67 3.32 -8.67 0.53
CA GLN A 67 2.45 -9.74 0.99
C GLN A 67 1.00 -9.26 0.92
N LEU A 68 0.10 -10.17 0.58
CA LEU A 68 -1.32 -9.92 0.37
C LEU A 68 -2.13 -10.85 1.27
N GLY A 69 -2.84 -10.29 2.22
CA GLY A 69 -3.79 -11.04 3.04
C GLY A 69 -5.11 -11.32 2.31
N PRO A 70 -5.96 -12.21 2.85
CA PRO A 70 -7.30 -12.50 2.32
C PRO A 70 -8.14 -11.27 2.02
N ASN A 71 -8.04 -10.23 2.85
CA ASN A 71 -8.74 -8.97 2.71
C ASN A 71 -8.41 -8.23 1.39
N ALA A 72 -7.18 -8.31 0.88
CA ALA A 72 -6.82 -7.71 -0.39
C ALA A 72 -7.53 -8.38 -1.58
N PHE A 73 -7.71 -9.71 -1.53
CA PHE A 73 -8.36 -10.47 -2.62
C PHE A 73 -9.85 -10.12 -2.76
N HIS A 74 -10.56 -9.86 -1.66
CA HIS A 74 -11.92 -9.30 -1.73
C HIS A 74 -11.95 -7.97 -2.50
N GLY A 75 -10.97 -7.09 -2.24
CA GLY A 75 -10.86 -5.83 -2.95
C GLY A 75 -10.51 -6.01 -4.44
N PHE A 76 -9.63 -6.95 -4.79
CA PHE A 76 -9.32 -7.25 -6.20
C PHE A 76 -10.54 -7.75 -6.97
N ASP A 77 -11.33 -8.63 -6.36
CA ASP A 77 -12.56 -9.15 -6.98
C ASP A 77 -13.57 -8.04 -7.21
N TYR A 78 -13.79 -7.18 -6.21
CA TYR A 78 -14.65 -6.01 -6.36
C TYR A 78 -14.17 -5.08 -7.48
N LEU A 79 -12.86 -4.83 -7.58
CA LEU A 79 -12.28 -3.92 -8.57
C LEU A 79 -12.15 -4.54 -9.98
N GLY A 80 -12.53 -5.81 -10.16
CA GLY A 80 -12.49 -6.51 -11.44
C GLY A 80 -11.09 -6.91 -11.91
N VAL A 81 -10.12 -6.96 -11.01
CA VAL A 81 -8.72 -7.36 -11.29
C VAL A 81 -8.31 -8.65 -10.58
N GLY A 82 -9.26 -9.36 -9.98
CA GLY A 82 -9.01 -10.53 -9.13
C GLY A 82 -8.29 -11.67 -9.85
N ASP A 83 -8.71 -12.02 -11.07
CA ASP A 83 -8.08 -13.11 -11.82
C ASP A 83 -6.63 -12.80 -12.18
N GLN A 84 -6.35 -11.57 -12.65
CA GLN A 84 -5.00 -11.14 -13.01
C GLN A 84 -4.10 -11.06 -11.77
N ALA A 85 -4.60 -10.57 -10.65
CA ALA A 85 -3.86 -10.53 -9.40
C ALA A 85 -3.51 -11.93 -8.90
N ARG A 86 -4.45 -12.90 -9.00
CA ARG A 86 -4.22 -14.31 -8.62
C ARG A 86 -3.18 -14.99 -9.51
N GLN A 87 -3.18 -14.74 -10.82
CA GLN A 87 -2.20 -15.31 -11.75
C GLN A 87 -0.76 -14.90 -11.46
N LEU A 88 -0.55 -13.69 -10.91
CA LEU A 88 0.78 -13.18 -10.55
C LEU A 88 1.21 -13.57 -9.13
N SER A 89 0.27 -14.01 -8.32
CA SER A 89 0.48 -14.30 -6.91
C SER A 89 1.13 -15.67 -6.70
N VAL A 90 2.07 -15.74 -5.75
CA VAL A 90 2.56 -17.00 -5.22
C VAL A 90 1.81 -17.30 -3.93
N TYR A 91 1.04 -18.37 -3.92
CA TYR A 91 0.36 -18.85 -2.71
C TYR A 91 1.37 -19.61 -1.87
N ILE A 92 1.66 -19.06 -0.70
CA ILE A 92 2.59 -19.66 0.26
C ILE A 92 1.85 -20.57 1.24
N ASP A 93 2.56 -21.59 1.73
CA ASP A 93 1.98 -22.61 2.58
C ASP A 93 1.96 -22.22 4.06
N ASP A 94 2.93 -21.42 4.49
CA ASP A 94 3.12 -21.05 5.89
C ASP A 94 3.61 -19.60 6.07
N LEU A 95 3.26 -19.01 7.23
CA LEU A 95 4.02 -17.92 7.84
C LEU A 95 4.90 -18.53 8.93
N ILE A 96 6.22 -18.41 8.81
CA ILE A 96 7.17 -19.05 9.73
C ILE A 96 7.91 -17.98 10.53
N LEU A 97 7.94 -18.14 11.85
CA LEU A 97 8.76 -17.34 12.76
C LEU A 97 9.96 -18.16 13.25
N MET A 98 11.15 -17.68 12.96
CA MET A 98 12.43 -18.24 13.36
C MET A 98 13.10 -17.37 14.41
N ASP A 99 13.85 -17.97 15.31
CA ASP A 99 14.77 -17.27 16.20
C ASP A 99 16.06 -16.94 15.42
N ALA A 100 16.30 -15.64 15.18
CA ALA A 100 17.46 -15.20 14.40
C ALA A 100 18.80 -15.45 15.13
N ILE A 101 18.80 -15.69 16.44
CA ILE A 101 20.01 -15.91 17.23
C ILE A 101 20.36 -17.40 17.35
N LYS A 102 19.33 -18.25 17.47
CA LYS A 102 19.53 -19.70 17.68
C LYS A 102 19.36 -20.51 16.39
N GLY A 103 18.74 -19.95 15.36
CA GLY A 103 18.42 -20.68 14.14
C GLY A 103 17.20 -21.61 14.24
N ASP A 104 16.52 -21.66 15.38
CA ASP A 104 15.39 -22.56 15.62
C ASP A 104 14.06 -21.96 15.14
N GLU A 105 13.13 -22.82 14.70
CA GLU A 105 11.73 -22.43 14.48
C GLU A 105 11.03 -22.15 15.82
N ILE A 106 10.38 -21.01 15.90
CA ILE A 106 9.57 -20.63 17.07
C ILE A 106 8.13 -21.11 16.87
N THR A 107 7.53 -20.80 15.74
CA THR A 107 6.15 -21.18 15.41
C THR A 107 5.89 -21.01 13.90
N ARG A 108 4.81 -21.64 13.44
CA ARG A 108 4.27 -21.44 12.10
C ARG A 108 2.76 -21.32 12.10
N ILE A 109 2.25 -20.56 11.14
CA ILE A 109 0.82 -20.46 10.86
C ILE A 109 0.60 -21.07 9.49
N SER A 110 -0.14 -22.18 9.43
CA SER A 110 -0.47 -22.82 8.15
C SER A 110 -1.49 -21.98 7.38
N LEU A 111 -1.25 -21.82 6.08
CA LEU A 111 -2.10 -21.06 5.15
C LEU A 111 -2.83 -21.95 4.15
N GLY A 112 -2.89 -23.26 4.47
CA GLY A 112 -3.52 -24.31 3.64
C GLY A 112 -5.03 -24.19 3.54
N GLU A 113 -5.69 -25.32 3.25
CA GLU A 113 -7.14 -25.39 3.00
C GLU A 113 -7.97 -24.80 4.15
N ARG A 114 -7.67 -25.20 5.39
CA ARG A 114 -8.38 -24.73 6.59
C ARG A 114 -8.31 -23.19 6.78
N PHE A 115 -7.18 -22.58 6.45
CA PHE A 115 -7.04 -21.12 6.45
C PHE A 115 -7.95 -20.49 5.38
N ARG A 116 -7.92 -21.04 4.15
CA ARG A 116 -8.72 -20.54 3.03
C ARG A 116 -10.23 -20.74 3.26
N GLU A 117 -10.63 -21.82 3.90
CA GLU A 117 -12.03 -22.05 4.31
C GLU A 117 -12.51 -21.00 5.30
N ARG A 118 -11.66 -20.65 6.28
CA ARG A 118 -12.00 -19.65 7.30
C ARG A 118 -12.04 -18.23 6.74
N PHE A 119 -11.00 -17.82 6.03
CA PHE A 119 -10.84 -16.45 5.54
C PHE A 119 -11.31 -16.23 4.09
N LYS A 120 -11.87 -17.26 3.44
CA LYS A 120 -12.46 -17.26 2.09
C LYS A 120 -11.49 -16.95 0.96
N ASN A 121 -10.28 -16.53 1.25
CA ASN A 121 -9.24 -16.20 0.29
C ASN A 121 -7.87 -16.71 0.76
N PRO A 122 -6.91 -16.88 -0.15
CA PRO A 122 -5.55 -17.25 0.21
C PRO A 122 -4.77 -16.10 0.85
N TYR A 123 -3.65 -16.44 1.47
CA TYR A 123 -2.55 -15.53 1.70
C TYR A 123 -1.52 -15.70 0.58
N ALA A 124 -1.00 -14.61 0.05
CA ALA A 124 -0.09 -14.67 -1.08
C ALA A 124 1.03 -13.63 -1.00
N VAL A 125 2.02 -13.81 -1.84
CA VAL A 125 3.10 -12.84 -2.06
C VAL A 125 3.17 -12.52 -3.55
N VAL A 126 3.55 -11.29 -3.87
CA VAL A 126 3.62 -10.83 -5.26
C VAL A 126 4.72 -9.78 -5.40
N HIS A 127 5.26 -9.64 -6.60
CA HIS A 127 6.14 -8.51 -6.92
C HIS A 127 5.29 -7.24 -7.07
N ARG A 128 5.63 -6.19 -6.32
CA ARG A 128 4.84 -4.95 -6.23
C ARG A 128 4.63 -4.27 -7.58
N GLY A 129 5.68 -4.26 -8.42
CA GLY A 129 5.59 -3.68 -9.76
C GLY A 129 4.63 -4.43 -10.68
N ASP A 130 4.58 -5.77 -10.57
CA ASP A 130 3.68 -6.58 -11.39
C ASP A 130 2.23 -6.35 -10.97
N LEU A 131 1.94 -6.30 -9.66
CA LEU A 131 0.60 -5.97 -9.16
C LEU A 131 0.17 -4.57 -9.58
N HIS A 132 1.06 -3.57 -9.48
CA HIS A 132 0.79 -2.22 -9.98
C HIS A 132 0.46 -2.23 -11.48
N GLY A 133 1.19 -3.04 -12.26
CA GLY A 133 0.94 -3.23 -13.70
C GLY A 133 -0.47 -3.74 -14.03
N VAL A 134 -1.03 -4.63 -13.19
CA VAL A 134 -2.43 -5.10 -13.32
C VAL A 134 -3.41 -3.93 -13.19
N PHE A 135 -3.28 -3.13 -12.13
CA PHE A 135 -4.14 -1.96 -11.94
C PHE A 135 -3.97 -0.93 -13.05
N LEU A 136 -2.72 -0.65 -13.44
CA LEU A 136 -2.42 0.30 -14.50
C LEU A 136 -3.04 -0.11 -15.82
N LYS A 137 -2.91 -1.38 -16.21
CA LYS A 137 -3.51 -1.91 -17.44
C LYS A 137 -5.03 -1.75 -17.43
N ALA A 138 -5.67 -2.14 -16.32
CA ALA A 138 -7.12 -2.01 -16.17
C ALA A 138 -7.58 -0.54 -16.27
N CYS A 139 -6.81 0.40 -15.69
CA CYS A 139 -7.10 1.83 -15.81
C CYS A 139 -6.94 2.35 -17.25
N VAL A 140 -5.88 1.94 -17.97
CA VAL A 140 -5.63 2.35 -19.36
C VAL A 140 -6.75 1.88 -20.29
N GLU A 141 -7.29 0.70 -20.05
CA GLU A 141 -8.39 0.10 -20.84
C GLU A 141 -9.78 0.69 -20.49
N ASN A 142 -9.90 1.51 -19.45
CA ASN A 142 -11.18 2.04 -18.96
C ASN A 142 -11.41 3.49 -19.43
N SER A 143 -12.48 3.71 -20.21
CA SER A 143 -12.84 5.02 -20.78
C SER A 143 -13.29 6.07 -19.76
N PHE A 144 -13.55 5.70 -18.51
CA PHE A 144 -13.88 6.62 -17.42
C PHE A 144 -12.64 7.20 -16.72
N ILE A 145 -11.44 6.67 -17.04
CA ILE A 145 -10.20 7.00 -16.34
C ILE A 145 -9.23 7.72 -17.29
N GLU A 146 -8.82 8.90 -16.91
CA GLU A 146 -7.73 9.67 -17.55
C GLU A 146 -6.47 9.55 -16.69
N LEU A 147 -5.32 9.24 -17.29
CA LEU A 147 -4.03 9.17 -16.62
C LEU A 147 -3.12 10.30 -17.11
N GLN A 148 -2.60 11.12 -16.21
CA GLN A 148 -1.70 12.22 -16.52
C GLN A 148 -0.41 12.09 -15.70
N THR A 149 0.71 11.89 -16.38
CA THR A 149 2.05 11.91 -15.80
C THR A 149 2.67 13.30 -15.84
N ASN A 150 3.82 13.52 -15.19
CA ASN A 150 4.46 14.82 -15.02
C ASN A 150 3.50 15.88 -14.43
N ALA A 151 2.61 15.46 -13.56
CA ALA A 151 1.59 16.28 -12.92
C ALA A 151 1.84 16.33 -11.41
N ASN A 152 2.79 17.18 -10.99
CA ASN A 152 3.15 17.31 -9.58
C ASN A 152 2.22 18.27 -8.86
N VAL A 153 1.26 17.71 -8.13
CA VAL A 153 0.30 18.49 -7.32
C VAL A 153 0.99 19.01 -6.06
N ILE A 154 0.89 20.32 -5.83
CA ILE A 154 1.48 21.01 -4.69
C ILE A 154 0.45 21.48 -3.65
N GLY A 155 -0.83 21.36 -3.92
CA GLY A 155 -1.93 21.73 -3.04
C GLY A 155 -3.26 21.81 -3.78
N TYR A 156 -4.29 22.27 -3.09
CA TYR A 156 -5.63 22.42 -3.65
C TYR A 156 -6.31 23.71 -3.21
N LYS A 157 -7.34 24.09 -3.96
CA LYS A 157 -8.34 25.11 -3.59
C LYS A 157 -9.72 24.51 -3.83
N GLN A 158 -10.71 24.92 -3.05
CA GLN A 158 -12.08 24.44 -3.23
C GLN A 158 -13.11 25.55 -3.03
N THR A 159 -14.23 25.38 -3.71
CA THR A 159 -15.49 26.15 -3.54
C THR A 159 -16.57 25.17 -3.05
N ASP A 160 -17.81 25.64 -2.93
CA ASP A 160 -18.93 24.77 -2.55
C ASP A 160 -19.25 23.69 -3.61
N LYS A 161 -18.84 23.87 -4.85
CA LYS A 161 -19.19 22.98 -5.97
C LYS A 161 -18.03 22.18 -6.55
N ILE A 162 -16.83 22.73 -6.53
CA ILE A 162 -15.65 22.17 -7.20
C ILE A 162 -14.40 22.29 -6.34
N VAL A 163 -13.47 21.40 -6.58
CA VAL A 163 -12.10 21.45 -6.09
C VAL A 163 -11.13 21.55 -7.27
N SER A 164 -10.02 22.27 -7.08
CA SER A 164 -8.96 22.41 -8.07
C SER A 164 -7.63 21.98 -7.45
N ALA A 165 -6.96 21.01 -8.06
CA ALA A 165 -5.57 20.66 -7.76
C ALA A 165 -4.64 21.69 -8.42
N ASN A 166 -3.70 22.24 -7.66
CA ASN A 166 -2.68 23.17 -8.16
C ASN A 166 -1.40 22.38 -8.48
N LEU A 167 -0.90 22.52 -9.69
CA LEU A 167 0.34 21.87 -10.12
C LEU A 167 1.53 22.83 -9.97
N ASP A 168 2.73 22.30 -9.89
CA ASP A 168 3.97 23.07 -9.73
C ASP A 168 4.35 23.92 -10.96
N ASP A 169 3.82 23.58 -12.14
CA ASP A 169 3.94 24.37 -13.37
C ASP A 169 2.97 25.57 -13.46
N GLY A 170 2.15 25.78 -12.41
CA GLY A 170 1.14 26.84 -12.33
C GLY A 170 -0.20 26.50 -12.97
N THR A 171 -0.33 25.30 -13.58
CA THR A 171 -1.63 24.84 -14.11
C THR A 171 -2.56 24.35 -13.01
N GLN A 172 -3.86 24.28 -13.31
CA GLN A 172 -4.88 23.79 -12.41
C GLN A 172 -5.75 22.73 -13.10
N VAL A 173 -6.09 21.69 -12.34
CA VAL A 173 -7.03 20.65 -12.75
C VAL A 173 -8.22 20.70 -11.82
N SER A 174 -9.43 20.89 -12.37
CA SER A 174 -10.66 21.02 -11.61
C SER A 174 -11.52 19.75 -11.68
N GLY A 175 -12.28 19.50 -10.61
CA GLY A 175 -13.18 18.36 -10.49
C GLY A 175 -14.19 18.51 -9.35
N LEU A 176 -15.05 17.51 -9.17
CA LEU A 176 -16.09 17.48 -8.13
C LEU A 176 -15.56 17.14 -6.74
N ALA A 177 -14.52 16.29 -6.70
CA ALA A 177 -13.82 15.91 -5.48
C ALA A 177 -12.35 15.64 -5.78
N LEU A 178 -11.50 15.67 -4.74
CA LEU A 178 -10.07 15.35 -4.80
C LEU A 178 -9.73 14.29 -3.77
N ILE A 179 -9.06 13.23 -4.23
CA ILE A 179 -8.56 12.14 -3.36
C ILE A 179 -7.03 12.19 -3.36
N GLY A 180 -6.46 12.50 -2.21
CA GLY A 180 -5.01 12.50 -1.99
C GLY A 180 -4.51 11.09 -1.71
N ALA A 181 -3.87 10.46 -2.69
CA ALA A 181 -3.31 9.11 -2.64
C ALA A 181 -1.80 9.10 -2.96
N GLU A 182 -1.11 10.21 -2.68
CA GLU A 182 0.30 10.40 -3.02
C GLU A 182 1.28 9.86 -1.96
N GLY A 183 0.80 8.99 -1.08
CA GLY A 183 1.62 8.23 -0.15
C GLY A 183 2.08 9.03 1.08
N LEU A 184 3.08 8.50 1.78
CA LEU A 184 3.62 9.02 3.05
C LEU A 184 3.97 10.52 3.03
N TRP A 185 4.44 11.04 1.88
CA TRP A 185 4.90 12.41 1.70
C TRP A 185 3.83 13.34 1.10
N SER A 186 2.57 13.00 1.29
CA SER A 186 1.41 13.69 0.73
C SER A 186 1.42 15.19 1.00
N LYS A 187 1.33 15.99 -0.07
CA LYS A 187 1.15 17.45 0.00
C LYS A 187 -0.29 17.80 0.36
N ILE A 188 -1.25 16.98 -0.10
CA ILE A 188 -2.66 17.12 0.26
C ILE A 188 -2.84 16.92 1.77
N ARG A 189 -2.21 15.88 2.37
CA ARG A 189 -2.21 15.71 3.83
C ARG A 189 -1.60 16.91 4.55
N ASN A 190 -0.48 17.40 4.08
CA ASN A 190 0.17 18.54 4.72
C ASN A 190 -0.74 19.77 4.77
N GLN A 191 -1.51 20.01 3.71
CA GLN A 191 -2.47 21.11 3.65
C GLN A 191 -3.72 20.84 4.51
N LEU A 192 -4.28 19.60 4.46
CA LEU A 192 -5.52 19.24 5.12
C LEU A 192 -5.34 19.08 6.63
N VAL A 193 -4.27 18.41 7.07
CA VAL A 193 -4.04 17.99 8.46
C VAL A 193 -3.03 18.91 9.15
N GLY A 194 -1.95 19.28 8.48
CA GLY A 194 -0.91 20.13 9.04
C GLY A 194 -0.09 19.47 10.16
N ASP A 195 0.03 18.14 10.18
CA ASP A 195 0.71 17.36 11.22
C ASP A 195 2.24 17.25 11.01
N GLY A 196 2.81 18.06 10.13
CA GLY A 196 4.24 18.12 9.87
C GLY A 196 4.80 16.93 9.05
N PRO A 197 6.13 16.73 9.05
CA PRO A 197 6.76 15.63 8.31
C PRO A 197 6.55 14.28 8.99
N PRO A 198 6.69 13.15 8.26
CA PRO A 198 6.73 11.82 8.85
C PRO A 198 7.88 11.69 9.87
N LYS A 199 7.63 10.93 10.93
CA LYS A 199 8.64 10.64 11.94
C LYS A 199 9.51 9.47 11.49
N VAL A 200 10.83 9.61 11.60
CA VAL A 200 11.76 8.52 11.34
C VAL A 200 11.66 7.50 12.47
N SER A 201 11.52 6.22 12.14
CA SER A 201 11.39 5.14 13.13
C SER A 201 12.73 4.72 13.76
N GLY A 202 13.86 5.14 13.19
CA GLY A 202 15.18 4.65 13.54
C GLY A 202 15.53 3.28 12.91
N HIS A 203 14.63 2.70 12.14
CA HIS A 203 14.83 1.40 11.49
C HIS A 203 15.25 1.57 10.03
N THR A 204 16.35 0.95 9.66
CA THR A 204 16.82 0.87 8.28
C THR A 204 16.47 -0.49 7.70
N THR A 205 15.77 -0.48 6.57
CA THR A 205 15.41 -1.68 5.81
C THR A 205 16.22 -1.74 4.53
N TYR A 206 16.82 -2.90 4.27
CA TYR A 206 17.53 -3.22 3.04
C TYR A 206 16.72 -4.26 2.25
N ARG A 207 16.62 -4.08 0.96
CA ARG A 207 15.86 -4.98 0.08
C ARG A 207 16.69 -5.45 -1.10
N SER A 208 16.52 -6.73 -1.45
CA SER A 208 17.12 -7.38 -2.61
C SER A 208 16.16 -8.43 -3.16
N VAL A 209 16.29 -8.73 -4.43
CA VAL A 209 15.62 -9.87 -5.07
C VAL A 209 16.69 -10.73 -5.73
N ILE A 210 16.66 -12.03 -5.48
CA ILE A 210 17.63 -12.96 -6.04
C ILE A 210 16.92 -14.08 -6.82
N PRO A 211 17.57 -14.67 -7.85
CA PRO A 211 17.07 -15.87 -8.51
C PRO A 211 16.90 -17.04 -7.54
N TYR A 212 15.88 -17.88 -7.77
CA TYR A 212 15.61 -19.06 -6.95
C TYR A 212 16.86 -19.96 -6.75
N ALA A 213 17.61 -20.19 -7.83
CA ALA A 213 18.81 -21.04 -7.78
C ALA A 213 19.94 -20.51 -6.88
N GLU A 214 19.93 -19.20 -6.57
CA GLU A 214 20.93 -18.58 -5.70
C GLU A 214 20.57 -18.65 -4.21
N MET A 215 19.30 -18.94 -3.88
CA MET A 215 18.89 -19.19 -2.50
C MET A 215 19.44 -20.54 -2.04
N PRO A 216 20.02 -20.67 -0.82
CA PRO A 216 20.39 -21.96 -0.26
C PRO A 216 19.21 -22.95 -0.31
N GLU A 217 19.49 -24.20 -0.69
CA GLU A 217 18.45 -25.20 -0.91
C GLU A 217 17.60 -25.43 0.35
N GLU A 218 18.23 -25.46 1.50
CA GLU A 218 17.63 -25.59 2.82
C GLU A 218 16.74 -24.40 3.25
N LEU A 219 16.76 -23.30 2.50
CA LEU A 219 15.95 -22.08 2.74
C LEU A 219 14.91 -21.80 1.64
N ARG A 220 14.76 -22.72 0.67
CA ARG A 220 13.80 -22.59 -0.45
C ARG A 220 12.38 -22.98 -0.04
N TRP A 221 11.93 -22.50 1.09
CA TRP A 221 10.59 -22.79 1.59
C TRP A 221 9.54 -22.00 0.82
N ASN A 222 8.40 -22.63 0.54
CA ASN A 222 7.21 -21.93 0.03
C ASN A 222 6.48 -21.20 1.19
N ALA A 223 7.16 -20.29 1.82
CA ALA A 223 6.70 -19.60 3.02
C ALA A 223 7.15 -18.14 3.04
N ALA A 224 6.43 -17.31 3.78
CA ALA A 224 7.00 -16.05 4.23
C ALA A 224 7.64 -16.29 5.60
N THR A 225 8.96 -16.25 5.62
CA THR A 225 9.76 -16.56 6.80
C THR A 225 10.32 -15.29 7.41
N LEU A 226 10.06 -15.10 8.70
CA LEU A 226 10.59 -14.05 9.53
C LEU A 226 11.63 -14.62 10.50
N TRP A 227 12.86 -14.18 10.41
CA TRP A 227 13.92 -14.40 11.41
C TRP A 227 13.94 -13.18 12.33
N ALA A 228 13.49 -13.36 13.56
CA ALA A 228 13.32 -12.28 14.54
C ALA A 228 14.45 -12.30 15.58
N GLY A 229 15.09 -11.17 15.79
CA GLY A 229 16.20 -11.02 16.75
C GLY A 229 16.29 -9.62 17.35
N PRO A 230 17.15 -9.45 18.37
CA PRO A 230 17.33 -8.16 19.02
C PRO A 230 17.69 -7.07 18.02
N LYS A 231 16.89 -6.02 17.94
CA LYS A 231 17.06 -4.87 17.04
C LYS A 231 17.14 -5.21 15.54
N CYS A 232 16.87 -6.46 15.13
CA CYS A 232 16.94 -6.84 13.71
C CYS A 232 15.93 -7.90 13.33
N HIS A 233 15.66 -7.99 12.04
CA HIS A 233 14.94 -9.13 11.47
C HIS A 233 15.32 -9.34 10.01
N ILE A 234 15.13 -10.57 9.53
CA ILE A 234 15.30 -10.96 8.14
C ILE A 234 13.98 -11.58 7.68
N VAL A 235 13.46 -11.15 6.54
CA VAL A 235 12.27 -11.75 5.90
C VAL A 235 12.64 -12.21 4.51
N HIS A 236 12.25 -13.43 4.16
CA HIS A 236 12.35 -13.91 2.79
C HIS A 236 11.09 -14.69 2.38
N TYR A 237 10.78 -14.65 1.11
CA TYR A 237 9.66 -15.37 0.51
C TYR A 237 9.80 -15.48 -1.01
N PRO A 238 9.21 -16.51 -1.65
CA PRO A 238 9.27 -16.67 -3.10
C PRO A 238 8.50 -15.58 -3.84
N LEU A 239 8.90 -15.27 -5.07
CA LEU A 239 8.24 -14.36 -6.01
C LEU A 239 8.24 -14.95 -7.42
N HIS A 240 7.49 -14.33 -8.35
CA HIS A 240 7.49 -14.65 -9.78
C HIS A 240 7.22 -16.15 -10.03
N GLY A 241 6.15 -16.69 -9.44
CA GLY A 241 5.84 -18.12 -9.56
C GLY A 241 6.87 -19.05 -8.91
N GLY A 242 7.66 -18.57 -7.95
CA GLY A 242 8.74 -19.33 -7.31
C GLY A 242 10.11 -19.20 -8.00
N ASN A 243 10.25 -18.38 -9.05
CA ASN A 243 11.52 -18.25 -9.79
C ASN A 243 12.54 -17.33 -9.13
N SER A 244 12.15 -16.58 -8.11
CA SER A 244 13.02 -15.68 -7.35
C SER A 244 12.61 -15.61 -5.88
N PHE A 245 13.48 -15.04 -5.04
CA PHE A 245 13.18 -14.73 -3.64
C PHE A 245 13.30 -13.24 -3.39
N ASN A 246 12.33 -12.70 -2.67
CA ASN A 246 12.42 -11.38 -2.06
C ASN A 246 13.17 -11.49 -0.73
N LEU A 247 14.14 -10.61 -0.54
CA LEU A 247 14.91 -10.49 0.69
C LEU A 247 14.67 -9.11 1.29
N VAL A 248 14.23 -9.07 2.55
CA VAL A 248 14.04 -7.84 3.32
C VAL A 248 14.76 -8.01 4.66
N VAL A 249 15.76 -7.21 4.91
CA VAL A 249 16.48 -7.23 6.17
C VAL A 249 16.40 -5.84 6.82
N THR A 250 16.06 -5.81 8.10
CA THR A 250 15.85 -4.55 8.83
C THR A 250 16.70 -4.55 10.09
N TYR A 251 17.34 -3.43 10.33
CA TYR A 251 18.15 -3.17 11.50
C TYR A 251 17.77 -1.86 12.16
N HIS A 252 17.63 -1.89 13.48
CA HIS A 252 17.37 -0.72 14.29
C HIS A 252 18.70 -0.04 14.65
N ASN A 253 19.04 1.00 13.92
CA ASN A 253 20.32 1.70 13.98
C ASN A 253 20.18 3.20 14.29
N ASP A 254 19.04 3.62 14.80
CA ASP A 254 18.72 5.01 15.15
C ASP A 254 18.99 5.98 13.98
N ALA A 255 18.66 5.54 12.74
CA ALA A 255 18.83 6.33 11.53
C ALA A 255 18.15 7.71 11.68
N PRO A 256 18.89 8.84 11.48
CA PRO A 256 18.40 10.16 11.85
C PRO A 256 17.49 10.83 10.81
N GLU A 257 17.55 10.38 9.57
CA GLU A 257 16.86 11.02 8.45
C GLU A 257 16.23 10.04 7.47
N PRO A 258 15.20 10.45 6.75
CA PRO A 258 14.56 9.62 5.73
C PRO A 258 15.52 9.32 4.57
N VAL A 259 15.55 8.07 4.14
CA VAL A 259 16.23 7.64 2.91
C VAL A 259 15.31 6.71 2.14
N ALA A 260 15.30 6.80 0.81
CA ALA A 260 14.49 5.95 -0.04
C ALA A 260 15.27 5.44 -1.26
N GLY A 261 15.42 4.11 -1.37
CA GLY A 261 15.96 3.46 -2.57
C GLY A 261 17.45 3.67 -2.83
N LYS A 262 18.25 4.05 -1.84
CA LYS A 262 19.70 4.26 -1.99
C LYS A 262 20.42 2.92 -2.16
N LEU A 263 21.21 2.79 -3.21
CA LEU A 263 22.10 1.64 -3.40
C LEU A 263 23.18 1.61 -2.32
N VAL A 264 23.44 0.42 -1.77
CA VAL A 264 24.46 0.20 -0.74
C VAL A 264 25.21 -1.08 -1.02
N SER A 265 26.45 -1.18 -0.52
CA SER A 265 27.23 -2.40 -0.58
C SER A 265 26.72 -3.44 0.44
N LYS A 266 26.99 -4.71 0.16
CA LYS A 266 26.68 -5.81 1.08
C LYS A 266 27.34 -5.64 2.45
N ASP A 267 28.54 -5.05 2.51
CA ASP A 267 29.26 -4.81 3.76
C ASP A 267 28.52 -3.86 4.70
N VAL A 268 27.78 -2.89 4.14
CA VAL A 268 26.90 -2.02 4.94
C VAL A 268 25.76 -2.83 5.56
N VAL A 269 25.19 -3.76 4.78
CA VAL A 269 24.11 -4.62 5.27
C VAL A 269 24.58 -5.56 6.37
N ARG A 270 25.75 -6.20 6.20
CA ARG A 270 26.32 -7.17 7.16
C ARG A 270 26.48 -6.62 8.58
N LYS A 271 26.89 -5.37 8.71
CA LYS A 271 27.22 -4.73 10.02
C LYS A 271 26.10 -4.81 11.06
N GLY A 272 24.85 -4.81 10.64
CA GLY A 272 23.71 -4.92 11.55
C GLY A 272 23.36 -6.35 11.97
N PHE A 273 24.01 -7.37 11.41
CA PHE A 273 23.60 -8.78 11.52
C PHE A 273 24.73 -9.73 11.93
N GLU A 274 25.82 -9.22 12.49
CA GLU A 274 26.98 -10.03 12.89
C GLU A 274 26.66 -11.02 14.01
N HIS A 275 25.66 -10.68 14.85
CA HIS A 275 25.21 -11.50 15.98
C HIS A 275 24.13 -12.54 15.62
N VAL A 276 23.69 -12.56 14.38
CA VAL A 276 22.64 -13.46 13.90
C VAL A 276 23.22 -14.83 13.56
N ASP A 277 22.43 -15.90 13.71
CA ASP A 277 22.79 -17.27 13.37
C ASP A 277 23.32 -17.40 11.93
N GLN A 278 24.25 -18.35 11.73
CA GLN A 278 24.90 -18.55 10.44
C GLN A 278 23.91 -18.84 9.31
N THR A 279 22.85 -19.62 9.58
CA THR A 279 21.83 -19.96 8.58
C THR A 279 21.09 -18.72 8.09
N ALA A 280 20.66 -17.87 9.04
CA ALA A 280 20.00 -16.60 8.70
C ALA A 280 20.96 -15.64 7.97
N ARG A 281 22.24 -15.58 8.34
CA ARG A 281 23.25 -14.75 7.66
C ARG A 281 23.49 -15.14 6.20
N GLN A 282 23.35 -16.42 5.85
CA GLN A 282 23.48 -16.87 4.46
C GLN A 282 22.52 -16.14 3.51
N ILE A 283 21.33 -15.75 3.99
CA ILE A 283 20.34 -14.97 3.23
C ILE A 283 20.93 -13.63 2.80
N ILE A 284 21.61 -12.95 3.71
CA ILE A 284 22.27 -11.64 3.44
C ILE A 284 23.39 -11.82 2.43
N GLU A 285 24.16 -12.92 2.54
CA GLU A 285 25.28 -13.21 1.65
C GLU A 285 24.83 -13.43 0.19
N ARG A 286 23.63 -13.91 -0.03
CA ARG A 286 23.06 -14.13 -1.36
C ARG A 286 22.49 -12.85 -1.98
N GLY A 287 22.07 -11.88 -1.17
CA GLY A 287 21.51 -10.62 -1.66
C GLY A 287 22.50 -9.84 -2.54
N LYS A 288 21.94 -9.21 -3.59
CA LYS A 288 22.65 -8.38 -4.59
C LYS A 288 21.90 -7.07 -4.75
N ASP A 289 22.60 -6.06 -5.25
CA ASP A 289 22.00 -4.75 -5.56
C ASP A 289 21.12 -4.21 -4.43
N TRP A 290 21.63 -4.30 -3.21
CA TRP A 290 20.91 -3.90 -2.02
C TRP A 290 20.52 -2.44 -2.08
N LYS A 291 19.23 -2.17 -1.87
CA LYS A 291 18.70 -0.82 -1.73
C LYS A 291 18.24 -0.59 -0.30
N LEU A 292 18.49 0.60 0.20
CA LEU A 292 18.22 1.03 1.56
C LEU A 292 17.02 1.97 1.61
N TRP A 293 16.16 1.73 2.60
CA TRP A 293 15.10 2.65 3.03
C TRP A 293 15.20 2.85 4.54
N VAL A 294 15.00 4.07 4.99
CA VAL A 294 14.73 4.35 6.42
C VAL A 294 13.21 4.38 6.59
N LEU A 295 12.70 3.55 7.49
CA LEU A 295 11.27 3.46 7.73
C LEU A 295 10.78 4.73 8.45
N CYS A 296 9.72 5.29 7.93
CA CYS A 296 9.04 6.44 8.52
C CYS A 296 7.61 6.08 8.88
N ASP A 297 7.08 6.77 9.87
CA ASP A 297 5.76 6.53 10.43
C ASP A 297 5.04 7.85 10.73
N ARG A 298 3.72 7.78 10.91
CA ARG A 298 2.87 8.88 11.39
C ARG A 298 1.86 8.34 12.39
N ASP A 299 1.46 9.17 13.31
CA ASP A 299 0.37 8.80 14.22
C ASP A 299 -0.96 8.72 13.47
N PRO A 300 -1.88 7.84 13.90
CA PRO A 300 -3.25 7.84 13.42
C PRO A 300 -3.90 9.21 13.60
N ILE A 301 -4.67 9.62 12.61
CA ILE A 301 -5.43 10.86 12.63
C ILE A 301 -6.92 10.58 12.57
N THR A 302 -7.72 11.45 13.16
CA THR A 302 -9.17 11.29 13.21
C THR A 302 -9.92 11.99 12.07
N ASN A 303 -9.27 12.92 11.38
CA ASN A 303 -9.87 13.68 10.30
C ASN A 303 -9.03 13.59 9.01
N TRP A 304 -9.61 12.99 7.95
CA TRP A 304 -9.02 12.84 6.62
C TRP A 304 -9.75 13.65 5.56
N VAL A 305 -10.83 14.33 5.93
CA VAL A 305 -11.75 14.99 5.02
C VAL A 305 -11.77 16.48 5.27
N ASP A 306 -11.66 17.25 4.20
CA ASP A 306 -11.96 18.68 4.15
C ASP A 306 -12.96 18.92 3.03
N ARG A 307 -14.26 18.87 3.37
CA ARG A 307 -15.38 19.05 2.44
C ARG A 307 -15.30 18.08 1.24
N ARG A 308 -14.79 18.54 0.09
CA ARG A 308 -14.67 17.78 -1.17
C ARG A 308 -13.29 17.12 -1.35
N VAL A 309 -12.45 17.17 -0.35
CA VAL A 309 -11.11 16.58 -0.36
C VAL A 309 -11.01 15.48 0.68
N SER A 310 -10.45 14.32 0.31
CA SER A 310 -10.16 13.22 1.24
C SER A 310 -8.79 12.62 1.00
N LEU A 311 -8.22 12.00 2.02
CA LEU A 311 -6.99 11.21 1.93
C LEU A 311 -7.30 9.72 1.77
N LEU A 312 -6.34 8.96 1.23
CA LEU A 312 -6.44 7.51 1.00
C LEU A 312 -5.07 6.83 1.12
N GLY A 313 -5.05 5.61 1.65
CA GLY A 313 -3.84 4.81 1.76
C GLY A 313 -2.77 5.47 2.63
N ASP A 314 -1.50 5.37 2.25
CA ASP A 314 -0.38 5.95 3.04
C ASP A 314 -0.44 7.48 3.19
N ALA A 315 -1.26 8.20 2.42
CA ALA A 315 -1.52 9.61 2.67
C ALA A 315 -2.38 9.81 3.92
N ALA A 316 -3.32 8.91 4.20
CA ALA A 316 -4.19 8.93 5.37
C ALA A 316 -3.55 8.21 6.58
N HIS A 317 -3.06 6.98 6.38
CA HIS A 317 -2.66 6.07 7.46
C HIS A 317 -1.36 5.31 7.13
N PRO A 318 -0.24 6.02 6.91
CA PRO A 318 1.04 5.34 6.68
C PRO A 318 1.39 4.49 7.89
N MET A 319 1.91 3.30 7.66
CA MET A 319 2.20 2.32 8.70
C MET A 319 3.56 1.67 8.52
N LEU A 320 4.15 1.20 9.62
CA LEU A 320 5.33 0.37 9.57
C LEU A 320 5.00 -0.98 8.90
N GLN A 321 5.99 -1.62 8.31
CA GLN A 321 5.81 -2.82 7.46
C GLN A 321 5.43 -4.11 8.20
N TYR A 322 5.35 -4.11 9.52
CA TYR A 322 5.35 -5.32 10.36
C TYR A 322 4.07 -6.18 10.29
N LEU A 323 2.97 -5.64 9.80
CA LEU A 323 1.75 -6.41 9.49
C LEU A 323 1.57 -6.67 7.99
N ALA A 324 2.45 -6.14 7.14
CA ALA A 324 2.36 -6.25 5.69
C ALA A 324 1.00 -5.80 5.11
N GLN A 325 0.38 -4.76 5.68
CA GLN A 325 -1.00 -4.36 5.35
C GLN A 325 -1.12 -3.05 4.57
N GLY A 326 -0.04 -2.31 4.29
CA GLY A 326 -0.16 -1.01 3.63
C GLY A 326 -0.93 -1.04 2.30
N ALA A 327 -0.57 -1.95 1.40
CA ALA A 327 -1.27 -2.11 0.13
C ALA A 327 -2.69 -2.67 0.31
N CYS A 328 -2.88 -3.63 1.23
CA CYS A 328 -4.19 -4.22 1.52
C CYS A 328 -5.18 -3.15 2.02
N MET A 329 -4.75 -2.29 2.96
CA MET A 329 -5.58 -1.20 3.48
C MET A 329 -5.91 -0.16 2.40
N ALA A 330 -4.98 0.20 1.53
CA ALA A 330 -5.24 1.12 0.43
C ALA A 330 -6.25 0.55 -0.59
N ILE A 331 -6.26 -0.76 -0.81
CA ILE A 331 -7.23 -1.45 -1.67
C ILE A 331 -8.61 -1.47 -0.99
N GLU A 332 -8.68 -1.80 0.30
CA GLU A 332 -9.93 -1.71 1.07
C GLU A 332 -10.48 -0.28 1.07
N ASP A 333 -9.61 0.73 1.21
CA ASP A 333 -10.01 2.13 1.15
C ASP A 333 -10.65 2.48 -0.20
N ALA A 334 -10.04 2.04 -1.30
CA ALA A 334 -10.55 2.29 -2.65
C ALA A 334 -11.95 1.70 -2.85
N VAL A 335 -12.17 0.48 -2.37
CA VAL A 335 -13.49 -0.17 -2.38
C VAL A 335 -14.48 0.60 -1.51
N CYS A 336 -14.12 0.87 -0.25
CA CYS A 336 -14.99 1.57 0.68
C CYS A 336 -15.38 2.96 0.16
N LEU A 337 -14.42 3.72 -0.35
CA LEU A 337 -14.66 5.05 -0.90
C LEU A 337 -15.60 4.99 -2.10
N SER A 338 -15.37 4.08 -3.04
CA SER A 338 -16.21 3.98 -4.23
C SER A 338 -17.64 3.55 -3.91
N GLU A 339 -17.84 2.66 -2.95
CA GLU A 339 -19.17 2.23 -2.48
C GLU A 339 -20.01 3.40 -1.93
N GLN A 340 -19.36 4.43 -1.35
CA GLN A 340 -20.10 5.61 -0.88
C GLN A 340 -20.75 6.40 -2.02
N PHE A 341 -20.40 6.13 -3.25
CA PHE A 341 -20.91 6.80 -4.45
C PHE A 341 -21.82 5.93 -5.31
N LYS A 342 -22.15 4.70 -4.89
CA LYS A 342 -23.01 3.79 -5.64
C LYS A 342 -24.42 4.35 -5.94
N ASN A 343 -24.91 5.25 -5.10
CA ASN A 343 -26.22 5.89 -5.25
C ASN A 343 -26.15 7.28 -5.91
N GLY A 344 -24.99 7.69 -6.43
CA GLY A 344 -24.80 8.97 -7.13
C GLY A 344 -23.94 9.98 -6.40
N LEU A 345 -23.94 11.22 -6.90
CA LEU A 345 -23.05 12.30 -6.48
C LEU A 345 -23.74 13.46 -5.75
N ASP A 346 -24.97 13.27 -5.29
CA ASP A 346 -25.80 14.36 -4.72
C ASP A 346 -25.21 14.94 -3.44
N ASN A 347 -24.47 14.13 -2.67
CA ASN A 347 -23.88 14.55 -1.40
C ASN A 347 -22.44 14.05 -1.22
N ILE A 348 -21.53 14.57 -2.03
CA ILE A 348 -20.11 14.17 -2.05
C ILE A 348 -19.47 14.34 -0.67
N GLU A 349 -19.72 15.44 0.03
CA GLU A 349 -19.08 15.72 1.32
C GLU A 349 -19.48 14.67 2.37
N ASN A 350 -20.74 14.31 2.47
CA ASN A 350 -21.19 13.26 3.38
C ASN A 350 -20.66 11.87 2.97
N SER A 351 -20.59 11.58 1.69
CA SER A 351 -19.99 10.30 1.20
C SER A 351 -18.52 10.17 1.62
N LEU A 352 -17.75 11.26 1.53
CA LEU A 352 -16.36 11.27 2.00
C LEU A 352 -16.24 11.13 3.52
N ILE A 353 -17.15 11.76 4.29
CA ILE A 353 -17.22 11.63 5.74
C ILE A 353 -17.58 10.17 6.12
N ASN A 354 -18.54 9.55 5.45
CA ASN A 354 -18.90 8.15 5.68
C ASN A 354 -17.72 7.20 5.42
N TYR A 355 -17.03 7.40 4.29
CA TYR A 355 -15.79 6.67 4.00
C TYR A 355 -14.78 6.78 5.17
N GLN A 356 -14.50 8.00 5.63
CA GLN A 356 -13.60 8.22 6.76
C GLN A 356 -14.07 7.47 8.02
N ASN A 357 -15.35 7.56 8.36
CA ASN A 357 -15.91 6.96 9.57
C ASN A 357 -15.80 5.42 9.57
N ILE A 358 -15.99 4.80 8.41
CA ILE A 358 -15.84 3.34 8.26
C ILE A 358 -14.36 2.94 8.39
N ARG A 359 -13.46 3.70 7.79
CA ARG A 359 -12.05 3.28 7.65
C ARG A 359 -11.14 3.67 8.81
N ASN A 360 -11.42 4.79 9.46
CA ASN A 360 -10.51 5.42 10.42
C ASN A 360 -10.06 4.47 11.53
N LEU A 361 -10.99 3.85 12.27
CA LEU A 361 -10.63 2.98 13.41
C LEU A 361 -9.95 1.69 12.96
N ARG A 362 -10.34 1.12 11.81
CA ARG A 362 -9.71 -0.08 11.27
C ARG A 362 -8.25 0.18 10.90
N THR A 363 -7.97 1.24 10.16
CA THR A 363 -6.61 1.59 9.75
C THR A 363 -5.74 2.07 10.92
N ALA A 364 -6.31 2.82 11.87
CA ALA A 364 -5.63 3.18 13.12
C ALA A 364 -5.21 1.93 13.92
N ARG A 365 -6.10 0.92 14.00
CA ARG A 365 -5.76 -0.36 14.63
C ARG A 365 -4.59 -1.04 13.93
N VAL A 366 -4.56 -1.06 12.60
CA VAL A 366 -3.45 -1.64 11.83
C VAL A 366 -2.14 -0.86 12.06
N GLN A 367 -2.17 0.49 12.06
CA GLN A 367 -1.00 1.31 12.34
C GLN A 367 -0.41 1.00 13.73
N LEU A 368 -1.24 1.01 14.77
CA LEU A 368 -0.80 0.77 16.14
C LEU A 368 -0.33 -0.67 16.36
N HIS A 369 -1.08 -1.67 15.85
CA HIS A 369 -0.66 -3.07 15.95
C HIS A 369 0.64 -3.34 15.18
N SER A 370 0.86 -2.65 14.05
CA SER A 370 2.12 -2.76 13.32
C SER A 370 3.31 -2.34 14.19
N ARG A 371 3.19 -1.25 14.96
CA ARG A 371 4.22 -0.82 15.92
C ARG A 371 4.45 -1.86 17.01
N GLU A 372 3.36 -2.38 17.60
CA GLU A 372 3.43 -3.37 18.69
C GLU A 372 4.04 -4.69 18.21
N ILE A 373 3.66 -5.16 17.03
CA ILE A 373 4.24 -6.37 16.42
C ILE A 373 5.74 -6.16 16.14
N GLY A 374 6.14 -5.00 15.62
CA GLY A 374 7.56 -4.68 15.43
C GLY A 374 8.35 -4.77 16.74
N LYS A 375 7.81 -4.21 17.83
CA LYS A 375 8.46 -4.18 19.14
C LYS A 375 8.45 -5.53 19.85
N HIS A 376 7.32 -6.23 19.88
CA HIS A 376 7.12 -7.39 20.75
C HIS A 376 7.30 -8.74 20.03
N VAL A 377 7.21 -8.78 18.70
CA VAL A 377 7.37 -10.00 17.91
C VAL A 377 8.68 -10.00 17.12
N TYR A 378 8.98 -8.91 16.43
CA TYR A 378 10.13 -8.84 15.53
C TYR A 378 11.46 -8.60 16.28
N HIS A 379 11.45 -7.68 17.26
CA HIS A 379 12.69 -7.17 17.86
C HIS A 379 12.82 -7.34 19.38
N PRO A 380 12.12 -8.26 20.06
CA PRO A 380 12.30 -8.43 21.50
C PRO A 380 13.68 -9.01 21.81
N ASP A 381 14.17 -8.67 23.00
CA ASP A 381 15.45 -9.12 23.55
C ASP A 381 15.29 -9.73 24.96
N GLY A 382 16.27 -10.48 25.41
CA GLY A 382 16.36 -11.03 26.77
C GLY A 382 15.10 -11.80 27.20
N ALA A 383 14.56 -11.47 28.37
CA ALA A 383 13.38 -12.11 28.93
C ALA A 383 12.13 -11.93 28.05
N HIS A 384 12.01 -10.81 27.34
CA HIS A 384 10.90 -10.58 26.41
C HIS A 384 10.93 -11.56 25.24
N ALA A 385 12.11 -11.83 24.65
CA ALA A 385 12.26 -12.81 23.58
C ALA A 385 11.91 -14.23 24.06
N LEU A 386 12.36 -14.60 25.26
CA LEU A 386 12.06 -15.91 25.85
C LEU A 386 10.55 -16.07 26.10
N LEU A 387 9.89 -15.06 26.64
CA LEU A 387 8.45 -15.06 26.88
C LEU A 387 7.67 -15.14 25.56
N ARG A 388 8.03 -14.29 24.56
CA ARG A 388 7.46 -14.34 23.21
C ARG A 388 7.55 -15.76 22.64
N ASN A 389 8.74 -16.39 22.67
CA ASN A 389 8.95 -17.73 22.15
C ASN A 389 8.06 -18.76 22.86
N LYS A 390 7.97 -18.68 24.19
CA LYS A 390 7.13 -19.60 24.97
C LYS A 390 5.66 -19.46 24.63
N ILE A 391 5.13 -18.22 24.58
CA ILE A 391 3.71 -17.96 24.24
C ILE A 391 3.40 -18.43 22.81
N MET A 392 4.26 -18.11 21.86
CA MET A 392 3.99 -18.44 20.45
C MET A 392 4.09 -19.94 20.16
N LYS A 393 5.05 -20.64 20.79
CA LYS A 393 5.16 -22.12 20.67
C LYS A 393 3.96 -22.87 21.26
N SER A 394 3.26 -22.30 22.24
CA SER A 394 2.11 -22.96 22.88
C SER A 394 0.80 -22.79 22.11
N LYS A 395 0.73 -21.91 21.10
CA LYS A 395 -0.51 -21.65 20.37
C LYS A 395 -0.81 -22.74 19.34
N SER A 396 -2.07 -23.20 19.34
CA SER A 396 -2.63 -24.02 18.29
C SER A 396 -2.92 -23.19 17.01
N GLN A 397 -3.18 -23.87 15.89
CA GLN A 397 -3.55 -23.19 14.64
C GLN A 397 -4.85 -22.40 14.77
N ASP A 398 -5.83 -22.88 15.56
CA ASP A 398 -7.09 -22.18 15.78
C ASP A 398 -6.87 -20.88 16.55
N GLU A 399 -6.06 -20.92 17.61
CA GLU A 399 -5.71 -19.71 18.36
C GLU A 399 -4.96 -18.69 17.48
N TRP A 400 -4.13 -19.15 16.52
CA TRP A 400 -3.52 -18.26 15.55
C TRP A 400 -4.55 -17.62 14.63
N TYR A 401 -5.49 -18.39 14.10
CA TYR A 401 -6.55 -17.87 13.24
C TYR A 401 -7.47 -16.90 14.00
N ASP A 402 -7.82 -17.19 15.24
CA ASP A 402 -8.59 -16.28 16.11
C ASP A 402 -7.86 -14.93 16.31
N ASN A 403 -6.53 -14.97 16.50
CA ASN A 403 -5.75 -13.75 16.69
C ASN A 403 -5.71 -12.83 15.45
N ILE A 404 -5.87 -13.38 14.25
CA ILE A 404 -5.84 -12.63 12.99
C ILE A 404 -7.23 -12.44 12.36
N GLU A 405 -8.29 -12.98 12.97
CA GLU A 405 -9.68 -12.88 12.51
C GLU A 405 -10.09 -11.42 12.25
N TRP A 406 -9.79 -10.53 13.18
CA TRP A 406 -10.12 -9.11 13.06
C TRP A 406 -9.53 -8.43 11.83
N LEU A 407 -8.43 -8.99 11.29
CA LEU A 407 -7.71 -8.44 10.14
C LEU A 407 -8.18 -9.07 8.83
N TYR A 408 -8.37 -10.41 8.81
CA TYR A 408 -8.64 -11.18 7.61
C TYR A 408 -10.07 -11.68 7.48
N GLY A 409 -10.80 -11.81 8.59
CA GLY A 409 -12.16 -12.34 8.61
C GLY A 409 -13.23 -11.35 8.15
N SER A 410 -12.91 -10.05 8.12
CA SER A 410 -13.78 -8.99 7.64
C SER A 410 -12.95 -7.90 6.98
N THR A 411 -13.46 -7.35 5.89
CA THR A 411 -12.88 -6.18 5.22
C THR A 411 -13.23 -4.87 5.94
N GLY A 412 -14.12 -4.92 6.95
CA GLY A 412 -14.71 -3.73 7.56
C GLY A 412 -15.68 -2.99 6.62
N LEU A 413 -16.10 -3.63 5.53
CA LEU A 413 -17.05 -3.10 4.55
C LEU A 413 -18.46 -3.68 4.74
N ASP A 414 -18.59 -4.67 5.61
CA ASP A 414 -19.82 -5.47 5.83
C ASP A 414 -20.70 -4.87 6.94
N SER A 415 -20.59 -3.60 7.28
CA SER A 415 -21.37 -2.92 8.32
C SER A 415 -22.43 -1.99 7.75
#